data_ef52eab71292407bded2e76fd168a98b
#
_entry.id   ef52eab71292407bded2e76fd168a98b
#
_cell.length_a   1.000
_cell.length_b   1.000
_cell.length_c   1.000
_cell.angle_alpha   90.00
_cell.angle_beta   90.00
_cell.angle_gamma   90.00
#
_symmetry.space_group_name_H-M   'P 1'
#
loop_
_entity.id
_entity.type
_entity.pdbx_description
1 polymer ?
#
loop_
_entity_poly.entity_id
_entity_poly.type
_entity_poly.pdbx_seq_one_letter_code
_entity_poly.pdbx_strand_id
1 'polypeptide(L)'
;MTGLSSYLRPKGVIAAVVPSTNPLATPVNNIINALKTGNAILLAPSPKGVKPLTIMLGYIHEALGRLGLPDNLVQMVQAPPSRAKTERLMKLADLVVVTGSQNNVRAGYASGTPAIGVGAGNVVTIIDETADIVAAAEKIAASKTFDNATSCSSENSVIAVDTVYDQIVAALARVGGLLLNATQVERLEQLHWHHGKMTTTLLAQDIDKVLVEMDMLNEAPASTQFLVAPQSEIGPEHPMTGEKMARFLALHRASDFDDALTKANAIQSFQGSGHSLGLHSTDDARAHRLAMEAKTCRVIVNQAHCFATGGFFNNGLPFSLTMGCGSWGGNSIDDNLNWRHFVNRVNVVRTVPERRPELDEIFGDYWDRFGK
;
A
#
# COMPACT_ATOMS: atom_id res chain seq x y z
N MET A 1 28.46 27.05 5.42
CA MET A 1 28.62 25.73 6.08
C MET A 1 27.60 25.63 7.21
N THR A 2 26.93 24.55 7.36
CA THR A 2 25.87 24.37 8.40
C THR A 2 26.41 24.01 9.79
N GLY A 3 27.74 23.79 9.93
CA GLY A 3 28.35 23.31 11.18
C GLY A 3 27.89 21.89 11.60
N LEU A 4 27.10 21.19 10.76
CA LEU A 4 26.49 19.91 11.05
C LEU A 4 27.09 18.80 10.17
N SER A 5 27.52 17.69 10.80
CA SER A 5 27.92 16.46 10.13
C SER A 5 27.07 15.32 10.69
N SER A 6 26.36 14.57 9.83
CA SER A 6 25.49 13.45 10.23
C SER A 6 26.12 12.12 9.85
N TYR A 7 26.18 11.20 10.80
CA TYR A 7 26.66 9.83 10.66
C TYR A 7 25.50 8.86 10.83
N LEU A 8 25.43 7.86 9.95
CA LEU A 8 24.40 6.83 10.01
C LEU A 8 24.93 5.61 10.80
N ARG A 9 24.13 5.11 11.71
CA ARG A 9 24.43 3.93 12.53
C ARG A 9 23.27 2.95 12.46
N PRO A 10 23.51 1.62 12.47
CA PRO A 10 22.43 0.63 12.55
C PRO A 10 21.55 0.86 13.78
N LYS A 11 20.29 0.44 13.70
CA LYS A 11 19.41 0.39 14.86
C LYS A 11 19.76 -0.79 15.80
N GLY A 12 20.14 -1.94 15.23
CA GLY A 12 20.50 -3.16 15.95
C GLY A 12 19.78 -4.39 15.39
N VAL A 13 18.88 -4.97 16.15
CA VAL A 13 18.08 -6.14 15.75
C VAL A 13 16.68 -5.72 15.31
N ILE A 14 16.31 -6.10 14.11
CA ILE A 14 15.01 -5.80 13.51
C ILE A 14 14.08 -7.01 13.68
N ALA A 15 12.88 -6.80 14.21
CA ALA A 15 11.80 -7.78 14.16
C ALA A 15 10.88 -7.46 12.98
N ALA A 16 10.70 -8.39 12.03
CA ALA A 16 9.80 -8.18 10.90
C ALA A 16 8.64 -9.18 10.91
N VAL A 17 7.42 -8.69 11.07
CA VAL A 17 6.20 -9.48 10.97
C VAL A 17 5.78 -9.53 9.50
N VAL A 18 5.74 -10.73 8.95
CA VAL A 18 5.56 -11.00 7.51
C VAL A 18 4.12 -11.35 7.20
N PRO A 19 3.48 -10.71 6.20
CA PRO A 19 2.10 -11.00 5.82
C PRO A 19 1.96 -12.36 5.12
N SER A 20 0.77 -12.94 5.15
CA SER A 20 0.46 -14.16 4.40
C SER A 20 0.29 -13.92 2.90
N THR A 21 -0.08 -12.70 2.51
CA THR A 21 -0.33 -12.31 1.12
C THR A 21 0.95 -12.14 0.31
N ASN A 22 2.08 -11.86 0.97
CA ASN A 22 3.37 -11.73 0.31
C ASN A 22 4.48 -12.31 1.21
N PRO A 23 4.59 -13.66 1.28
CA PRO A 23 5.48 -14.34 2.23
C PRO A 23 6.94 -14.36 1.81
N LEU A 24 7.29 -13.95 0.60
CA LEU A 24 8.66 -13.95 0.07
C LEU A 24 9.19 -12.55 -0.23
N ALA A 25 8.52 -11.77 -1.08
CA ALA A 25 9.06 -10.50 -1.51
C ALA A 25 9.11 -9.45 -0.39
N THR A 26 8.11 -9.42 0.51
CA THR A 26 8.14 -8.52 1.69
C THR A 26 9.33 -8.80 2.61
N PRO A 27 9.59 -10.05 3.05
CA PRO A 27 10.77 -10.32 3.87
C PRO A 27 12.09 -10.07 3.12
N VAL A 28 12.20 -10.36 1.81
CA VAL A 28 13.40 -10.04 1.03
C VAL A 28 13.69 -8.53 1.06
N ASN A 29 12.68 -7.70 0.83
CA ASN A 29 12.83 -6.25 0.92
C ASN A 29 13.30 -5.80 2.30
N ASN A 30 12.73 -6.34 3.37
CA ASN A 30 13.13 -6.03 4.75
C ASN A 30 14.57 -6.50 5.05
N ILE A 31 14.96 -7.70 4.59
CA ILE A 31 16.32 -8.24 4.76
C ILE A 31 17.35 -7.35 4.05
N ILE A 32 17.09 -6.98 2.79
CA ILE A 32 17.99 -6.11 2.03
C ILE A 32 18.20 -4.78 2.77
N ASN A 33 17.13 -4.14 3.24
CA ASN A 33 17.22 -2.88 3.97
C ASN A 33 17.96 -3.03 5.31
N ALA A 34 17.71 -4.12 6.05
CA ALA A 34 18.38 -4.40 7.31
C ALA A 34 19.89 -4.65 7.11
N LEU A 35 20.27 -5.56 6.21
CA LEU A 35 21.68 -5.90 5.97
C LEU A 35 22.46 -4.73 5.37
N LYS A 36 21.86 -3.99 4.40
CA LYS A 36 22.47 -2.80 3.79
C LYS A 36 22.84 -1.73 4.82
N THR A 37 22.16 -1.70 5.94
CA THR A 37 22.35 -0.71 7.02
C THR A 37 23.05 -1.28 8.26
N GLY A 38 23.57 -2.51 8.18
CA GLY A 38 24.36 -3.16 9.25
C GLY A 38 23.54 -3.71 10.40
N ASN A 39 22.22 -3.95 10.20
CA ASN A 39 21.36 -4.57 11.20
C ASN A 39 21.29 -6.10 11.01
N ALA A 40 20.98 -6.82 12.08
CA ALA A 40 20.46 -8.17 12.01
C ALA A 40 18.92 -8.13 11.94
N ILE A 41 18.29 -9.19 11.39
CA ILE A 41 16.85 -9.28 11.25
C ILE A 41 16.30 -10.66 11.62
N LEU A 42 15.22 -10.67 12.40
CA LEU A 42 14.42 -11.84 12.73
C LEU A 42 13.02 -11.72 12.13
N LEU A 43 12.63 -12.73 11.35
CA LEU A 43 11.38 -12.78 10.63
C LEU A 43 10.33 -13.57 11.43
N ALA A 44 9.14 -13.04 11.57
CA ALA A 44 7.98 -13.74 12.12
C ALA A 44 6.95 -14.00 11.01
N PRO A 45 7.00 -15.17 10.34
CA PRO A 45 6.09 -15.50 9.25
C PRO A 45 4.70 -15.85 9.74
N SER A 46 3.70 -15.68 8.88
CA SER A 46 2.41 -16.35 9.03
C SER A 46 2.57 -17.87 8.91
N PRO A 47 1.65 -18.69 9.46
CA PRO A 47 1.72 -20.15 9.35
C PRO A 47 1.87 -20.64 7.89
N LYS A 48 1.16 -20.00 6.94
CA LYS A 48 1.23 -20.35 5.51
C LYS A 48 2.57 -19.95 4.87
N GLY A 49 3.26 -18.96 5.43
CA GLY A 49 4.55 -18.45 4.92
C GLY A 49 5.77 -19.21 5.41
N VAL A 50 5.65 -20.13 6.39
CA VAL A 50 6.81 -20.82 6.98
C VAL A 50 7.63 -21.61 5.95
N LYS A 51 6.96 -22.46 5.17
CA LYS A 51 7.64 -23.33 4.20
C LYS A 51 8.41 -22.55 3.12
N PRO A 52 7.78 -21.61 2.39
CA PRO A 52 8.51 -20.84 1.39
C PRO A 52 9.63 -19.98 2.00
N LEU A 53 9.41 -19.39 3.18
CA LEU A 53 10.42 -18.60 3.86
C LEU A 53 11.62 -19.44 4.30
N THR A 54 11.41 -20.67 4.79
CA THR A 54 12.49 -21.60 5.15
C THR A 54 13.39 -21.90 3.95
N ILE A 55 12.81 -22.15 2.77
CA ILE A 55 13.56 -22.39 1.54
C ILE A 55 14.38 -21.16 1.16
N MET A 56 13.77 -19.99 1.19
CA MET A 56 14.45 -18.73 0.88
C MET A 56 15.60 -18.44 1.84
N LEU A 57 15.43 -18.69 3.14
CA LEU A 57 16.50 -18.52 4.13
C LEU A 57 17.70 -19.43 3.84
N GLY A 58 17.48 -20.66 3.34
CA GLY A 58 18.56 -21.53 2.90
C GLY A 58 19.46 -20.86 1.84
N TYR A 59 18.85 -20.24 0.82
CA TYR A 59 19.61 -19.51 -0.20
C TYR A 59 20.32 -18.27 0.36
N ILE A 60 19.70 -17.56 1.29
CA ILE A 60 20.31 -16.39 1.93
C ILE A 60 21.49 -16.79 2.79
N HIS A 61 21.38 -17.85 3.61
CA HIS A 61 22.47 -18.35 4.46
C HIS A 61 23.64 -18.84 3.61
N GLU A 62 23.38 -19.55 2.50
CA GLU A 62 24.42 -19.93 1.54
C GLU A 62 25.13 -18.69 0.97
N ALA A 63 24.38 -17.66 0.58
CA ALA A 63 24.97 -16.41 0.07
C ALA A 63 25.80 -15.67 1.14
N LEU A 64 25.33 -15.60 2.39
CA LEU A 64 26.07 -15.03 3.51
C LEU A 64 27.38 -15.82 3.77
N GLY A 65 27.30 -17.15 3.77
CA GLY A 65 28.48 -18.02 3.94
C GLY A 65 29.55 -17.80 2.86
N ARG A 66 29.15 -17.65 1.59
CA ARG A 66 30.08 -17.30 0.49
C ARG A 66 30.79 -15.95 0.69
N LEU A 67 30.20 -15.05 1.43
CA LEU A 67 30.74 -13.73 1.77
C LEU A 67 31.55 -13.76 3.10
N GLY A 68 31.65 -14.90 3.78
CA GLY A 68 32.26 -15.00 5.10
C GLY A 68 31.46 -14.32 6.21
N LEU A 69 30.18 -14.12 6.01
CA LEU A 69 29.27 -13.53 6.98
C LEU A 69 28.51 -14.61 7.75
N PRO A 70 28.18 -14.37 9.04
CA PRO A 70 27.45 -15.33 9.84
C PRO A 70 25.99 -15.41 9.41
N ASP A 71 25.43 -16.62 9.39
CA ASP A 71 24.04 -16.89 9.02
C ASP A 71 23.03 -16.31 10.02
N ASN A 72 23.42 -16.08 11.28
CA ASN A 72 22.58 -15.50 12.31
C ASN A 72 22.24 -14.01 12.10
N LEU A 73 22.78 -13.37 11.06
CA LEU A 73 22.33 -12.04 10.63
C LEU A 73 20.89 -12.04 10.14
N VAL A 74 20.41 -13.16 9.59
CA VAL A 74 19.05 -13.31 9.10
C VAL A 74 18.45 -14.59 9.66
N GLN A 75 17.46 -14.46 10.52
CA GLN A 75 16.84 -15.59 11.18
C GLN A 75 15.32 -15.55 11.05
N MET A 76 14.66 -16.65 11.38
CA MET A 76 13.22 -16.78 11.45
C MET A 76 12.81 -17.36 12.79
N VAL A 77 11.68 -16.92 13.33
CA VAL A 77 11.07 -17.52 14.52
C VAL A 77 10.83 -19.02 14.26
N GLN A 78 11.30 -19.85 15.17
CA GLN A 78 11.20 -21.30 15.06
C GLN A 78 9.73 -21.77 14.92
N ALA A 79 9.48 -22.65 13.96
CA ALA A 79 8.17 -23.25 13.74
C ALA A 79 7.76 -24.14 14.96
N PRO A 80 6.44 -24.26 15.24
CA PRO A 80 5.34 -23.55 14.63
C PRO A 80 5.31 -22.08 15.09
N PRO A 81 4.96 -21.12 14.22
CA PRO A 81 4.77 -19.73 14.61
C PRO A 81 3.58 -19.61 15.57
N SER A 82 3.70 -18.70 16.52
CA SER A 82 2.61 -18.40 17.44
C SER A 82 2.58 -16.92 17.79
N ARG A 83 1.42 -16.43 18.20
CA ARG A 83 1.24 -15.06 18.65
C ARG A 83 2.21 -14.72 19.79
N ALA A 84 2.35 -15.59 20.78
CA ALA A 84 3.24 -15.38 21.93
C ALA A 84 4.72 -15.24 21.49
N LYS A 85 5.20 -16.06 20.54
CA LYS A 85 6.55 -15.93 19.98
C LYS A 85 6.75 -14.60 19.26
N THR A 86 5.78 -14.18 18.46
CA THR A 86 5.82 -12.90 17.73
C THR A 86 5.81 -11.71 18.70
N GLU A 87 4.94 -11.72 19.70
CA GLU A 87 4.89 -10.67 20.72
C GLU A 87 6.20 -10.60 21.55
N ARG A 88 6.79 -11.76 21.88
CA ARG A 88 8.08 -11.81 22.55
C ARG A 88 9.20 -11.25 21.68
N LEU A 89 9.24 -11.62 20.40
CA LEU A 89 10.20 -11.07 19.45
C LEU A 89 10.10 -9.55 19.35
N MET A 90 8.88 -9.01 19.18
CA MET A 90 8.67 -7.57 19.09
C MET A 90 9.19 -6.80 20.31
N LYS A 91 9.07 -7.38 21.52
CA LYS A 91 9.56 -6.76 22.76
C LYS A 91 11.07 -6.81 22.94
N LEU A 92 11.76 -7.69 22.23
CA LEU A 92 13.21 -7.91 22.34
C LEU A 92 14.02 -7.21 21.25
N ALA A 93 13.38 -6.72 20.23
CA ALA A 93 14.01 -6.04 19.10
C ALA A 93 14.29 -4.56 19.36
N ASP A 94 15.15 -3.95 18.55
CA ASP A 94 15.44 -2.52 18.57
C ASP A 94 14.52 -1.73 17.63
N LEU A 95 13.96 -2.41 16.61
CA LEU A 95 12.93 -1.88 15.71
C LEU A 95 11.99 -3.01 15.29
N VAL A 96 10.69 -2.72 15.29
CA VAL A 96 9.65 -3.62 14.79
C VAL A 96 9.15 -3.11 13.44
N VAL A 97 9.08 -3.97 12.44
CA VAL A 97 8.44 -3.72 11.13
C VAL A 97 7.27 -4.66 10.97
N VAL A 98 6.07 -4.14 10.81
CA VAL A 98 4.85 -4.95 10.67
C VAL A 98 4.17 -4.62 9.35
N THR A 99 4.08 -5.62 8.47
CA THR A 99 3.28 -5.55 7.25
C THR A 99 2.15 -6.56 7.34
N GLY A 100 0.89 -6.12 7.20
CA GLY A 100 -0.26 -7.02 7.20
C GLY A 100 -1.48 -6.50 7.95
N SER A 101 -2.16 -7.37 8.70
CA SER A 101 -3.43 -7.03 9.34
C SER A 101 -3.32 -5.91 10.37
N GLN A 102 -4.39 -5.11 10.51
CA GLN A 102 -4.46 -4.04 11.50
C GLN A 102 -4.23 -4.53 12.94
N ASN A 103 -4.61 -5.77 13.25
CA ASN A 103 -4.35 -6.36 14.58
C ASN A 103 -2.84 -6.55 14.82
N ASN A 104 -2.10 -6.99 13.81
CA ASN A 104 -0.64 -7.12 13.92
C ASN A 104 0.02 -5.75 14.02
N VAL A 105 -0.45 -4.76 13.27
CA VAL A 105 0.04 -3.38 13.33
C VAL A 105 -0.17 -2.79 14.72
N ARG A 106 -1.37 -2.94 15.30
CA ARG A 106 -1.66 -2.52 16.69
C ARG A 106 -0.77 -3.23 17.70
N ALA A 107 -0.54 -4.55 17.53
CA ALA A 107 0.37 -5.30 18.41
C ALA A 107 1.81 -4.79 18.31
N GLY A 108 2.28 -4.43 17.11
CA GLY A 108 3.58 -3.81 16.90
C GLY A 108 3.72 -2.48 17.66
N TYR A 109 2.79 -1.58 17.50
CA TYR A 109 2.80 -0.29 18.23
C TYR A 109 2.63 -0.47 19.76
N ALA A 110 1.88 -1.46 20.20
CA ALA A 110 1.69 -1.78 21.63
C ALA A 110 2.86 -2.56 22.25
N SER A 111 3.86 -2.96 21.49
CA SER A 111 5.00 -3.77 21.98
C SER A 111 5.92 -3.02 22.94
N GLY A 112 5.90 -1.68 22.91
CA GLY A 112 6.83 -0.81 23.63
C GLY A 112 8.17 -0.58 22.91
N THR A 113 8.41 -1.28 21.79
CA THR A 113 9.56 -1.08 20.91
C THR A 113 9.21 -0.08 19.81
N PRO A 114 10.12 0.79 19.34
CA PRO A 114 9.88 1.60 18.17
C PRO A 114 9.38 0.75 17.00
N ALA A 115 8.24 1.14 16.41
CA ALA A 115 7.58 0.30 15.42
C ALA A 115 7.20 1.08 14.16
N ILE A 116 7.29 0.39 13.02
CA ILE A 116 6.79 0.81 11.71
C ILE A 116 5.71 -0.20 11.33
N GLY A 117 4.47 0.23 11.33
CA GLY A 117 3.34 -0.58 10.91
C GLY A 117 2.73 0.00 9.64
N VAL A 118 2.33 -0.89 8.73
CA VAL A 118 1.56 -0.51 7.53
C VAL A 118 0.37 -1.44 7.42
N GLY A 119 -0.79 -0.83 7.19
CA GLY A 119 -2.06 -1.53 7.26
C GLY A 119 -2.66 -1.88 5.90
N ALA A 120 -3.96 -2.06 5.88
CA ALA A 120 -4.73 -2.37 4.70
C ALA A 120 -4.74 -1.21 3.70
N GLY A 121 -4.64 -1.54 2.41
CA GLY A 121 -4.94 -0.63 1.32
C GLY A 121 -6.41 -0.72 0.91
N ASN A 122 -6.88 0.31 0.25
CA ASN A 122 -8.12 0.28 -0.51
C ASN A 122 -8.00 1.31 -1.63
N VAL A 123 -7.35 0.88 -2.72
CA VAL A 123 -7.01 1.79 -3.81
C VAL A 123 -8.24 2.21 -4.58
N VAL A 124 -8.38 3.52 -4.72
CA VAL A 124 -9.35 4.18 -5.60
C VAL A 124 -8.59 4.84 -6.74
N THR A 125 -9.08 4.66 -7.97
CA THR A 125 -8.50 5.30 -9.16
C THR A 125 -9.56 6.17 -9.84
N ILE A 126 -9.26 7.45 -10.03
CA ILE A 126 -10.11 8.39 -10.76
C ILE A 126 -9.67 8.42 -12.23
N ILE A 127 -10.65 8.42 -13.14
CA ILE A 127 -10.45 8.60 -14.58
C ILE A 127 -11.29 9.80 -15.02
N ASP A 128 -10.62 10.84 -15.46
CA ASP A 128 -11.28 12.04 -15.92
C ASP A 128 -11.40 12.14 -17.45
N GLU A 129 -12.04 13.18 -17.94
CA GLU A 129 -12.30 13.41 -19.37
C GLU A 129 -11.04 13.70 -20.20
N THR A 130 -9.91 13.97 -19.54
CA THR A 130 -8.63 14.22 -20.23
C THR A 130 -7.79 12.96 -20.39
N ALA A 131 -8.21 11.85 -19.76
CA ALA A 131 -7.46 10.60 -19.73
C ALA A 131 -7.35 9.94 -21.10
N ASP A 132 -6.21 9.29 -21.37
CA ASP A 132 -6.12 8.26 -22.40
C ASP A 132 -6.85 7.00 -21.90
N ILE A 133 -8.09 6.83 -22.34
CA ILE A 133 -8.99 5.78 -21.90
C ILE A 133 -8.46 4.37 -22.19
N VAL A 134 -7.82 4.17 -23.34
CA VAL A 134 -7.27 2.86 -23.73
C VAL A 134 -6.10 2.52 -22.81
N ALA A 135 -5.15 3.42 -22.66
CA ALA A 135 -4.00 3.23 -21.79
C ALA A 135 -4.41 3.10 -20.30
N ALA A 136 -5.45 3.80 -19.86
CA ALA A 136 -6.01 3.67 -18.51
C ALA A 136 -6.55 2.25 -18.26
N ALA A 137 -7.37 1.74 -19.19
CA ALA A 137 -7.93 0.38 -19.09
C ALA A 137 -6.85 -0.71 -19.08
N GLU A 138 -5.84 -0.60 -19.95
CA GLU A 138 -4.70 -1.53 -20.00
C GLU A 138 -3.94 -1.55 -18.66
N LYS A 139 -3.67 -0.38 -18.07
CA LYS A 139 -2.95 -0.26 -16.80
C LYS A 139 -3.77 -0.81 -15.63
N ILE A 140 -5.07 -0.54 -15.59
CA ILE A 140 -5.99 -1.09 -14.58
C ILE A 140 -6.05 -2.61 -14.70
N ALA A 141 -6.19 -3.16 -15.92
CA ALA A 141 -6.21 -4.60 -16.14
C ALA A 141 -4.89 -5.26 -15.70
N ALA A 142 -3.73 -4.71 -16.10
CA ALA A 142 -2.42 -5.20 -15.69
C ALA A 142 -2.26 -5.22 -14.16
N SER A 143 -2.70 -4.17 -13.48
CA SER A 143 -2.67 -4.06 -12.03
C SER A 143 -3.66 -5.04 -11.37
N LYS A 144 -4.89 -5.13 -11.87
CA LYS A 144 -5.96 -5.95 -11.29
C LYS A 144 -5.74 -7.45 -11.45
N THR A 145 -5.06 -7.87 -12.50
CA THR A 145 -4.79 -9.29 -12.77
C THR A 145 -3.49 -9.79 -12.16
N PHE A 146 -2.60 -8.88 -11.71
CA PHE A 146 -1.36 -9.25 -11.07
C PHE A 146 -1.61 -9.96 -9.74
N ASP A 147 -0.97 -11.13 -9.56
CA ASP A 147 -0.99 -11.93 -8.32
C ASP A 147 -2.42 -12.12 -7.75
N ASN A 148 -3.39 -12.39 -8.61
CA ASN A 148 -4.81 -12.53 -8.26
C ASN A 148 -5.37 -11.38 -7.39
N ALA A 149 -4.86 -10.17 -7.62
CA ALA A 149 -5.22 -8.95 -6.89
C ALA A 149 -4.98 -9.02 -5.37
N THR A 150 -4.03 -9.81 -4.91
CA THR A 150 -3.68 -9.91 -3.48
C THR A 150 -2.85 -8.72 -2.98
N SER A 151 -2.30 -7.91 -3.89
CA SER A 151 -1.59 -6.68 -3.53
C SER A 151 -2.56 -5.65 -2.94
N CYS A 152 -2.19 -5.06 -1.80
CA CYS A 152 -2.92 -3.92 -1.21
C CYS A 152 -2.95 -2.69 -2.14
N SER A 153 -2.12 -2.68 -3.19
CA SER A 153 -2.04 -1.63 -4.20
C SER A 153 -2.86 -1.94 -5.47
N SER A 154 -3.59 -3.05 -5.52
CA SER A 154 -4.51 -3.33 -6.62
C SER A 154 -5.75 -2.44 -6.54
N GLU A 155 -6.22 -1.93 -7.66
CA GLU A 155 -7.43 -1.09 -7.70
C GLU A 155 -8.64 -1.85 -7.15
N ASN A 156 -9.25 -1.31 -6.10
CA ASN A 156 -10.49 -1.83 -5.53
C ASN A 156 -11.71 -1.10 -6.07
N SER A 157 -11.55 0.19 -6.36
CA SER A 157 -12.59 1.02 -6.95
C SER A 157 -12.03 1.87 -8.09
N VAL A 158 -12.78 2.01 -9.15
CA VAL A 158 -12.55 2.95 -10.25
C VAL A 158 -13.71 3.92 -10.28
N ILE A 159 -13.41 5.20 -10.33
CA ILE A 159 -14.39 6.29 -10.46
C ILE A 159 -14.16 6.96 -11.81
N ALA A 160 -15.09 6.84 -12.72
CA ALA A 160 -15.04 7.51 -14.02
C ALA A 160 -16.01 8.69 -14.05
N VAL A 161 -15.54 9.85 -14.54
CA VAL A 161 -16.45 10.97 -14.78
C VAL A 161 -17.44 10.63 -15.90
N ASP A 162 -18.63 11.19 -15.82
CA ASP A 162 -19.77 10.83 -16.65
C ASP A 162 -19.48 10.87 -18.16
N THR A 163 -18.73 11.88 -18.58
CA THR A 163 -18.36 12.10 -19.99
C THR A 163 -17.53 10.98 -20.61
N VAL A 164 -16.80 10.17 -19.82
CA VAL A 164 -15.97 9.06 -20.28
C VAL A 164 -16.39 7.71 -19.73
N TYR A 165 -17.44 7.65 -18.91
CA TYR A 165 -17.86 6.42 -18.23
C TYR A 165 -18.13 5.27 -19.20
N ASP A 166 -18.91 5.49 -20.25
CA ASP A 166 -19.25 4.43 -21.21
C ASP A 166 -18.04 4.03 -22.07
N GLN A 167 -17.12 4.98 -22.32
CA GLN A 167 -15.86 4.69 -23.00
C GLN A 167 -14.96 3.80 -22.15
N ILE A 168 -14.85 4.04 -20.84
CA ILE A 168 -14.03 3.19 -19.95
C ILE A 168 -14.66 1.81 -19.77
N VAL A 169 -15.97 1.69 -19.69
CA VAL A 169 -16.66 0.40 -19.68
C VAL A 169 -16.29 -0.42 -20.93
N ALA A 170 -16.39 0.20 -22.12
CA ALA A 170 -16.01 -0.46 -23.36
C ALA A 170 -14.52 -0.80 -23.43
N ALA A 171 -13.65 0.06 -22.91
CA ALA A 171 -12.21 -0.17 -22.88
C ALA A 171 -11.83 -1.29 -21.90
N LEU A 172 -12.42 -1.33 -20.70
CA LEU A 172 -12.22 -2.42 -19.75
C LEU A 172 -12.67 -3.76 -20.33
N ALA A 173 -13.79 -3.80 -21.07
CA ALA A 173 -14.26 -5.02 -21.72
C ALA A 173 -13.24 -5.56 -22.74
N ARG A 174 -12.54 -4.68 -23.49
CA ARG A 174 -11.50 -5.08 -24.47
C ARG A 174 -10.27 -5.70 -23.81
N VAL A 175 -9.98 -5.37 -22.55
CA VAL A 175 -8.85 -5.90 -21.79
C VAL A 175 -9.25 -7.01 -20.81
N GLY A 176 -10.42 -7.62 -21.01
CA GLY A 176 -10.89 -8.78 -20.26
C GLY A 176 -11.73 -8.46 -19.01
N GLY A 177 -12.20 -7.23 -18.84
CA GLY A 177 -13.16 -6.86 -17.80
C GLY A 177 -14.57 -7.28 -18.17
N LEU A 178 -15.23 -8.11 -17.36
CA LEU A 178 -16.63 -8.50 -17.54
C LEU A 178 -17.54 -7.61 -16.67
N LEU A 179 -18.36 -6.78 -17.33
CA LEU A 179 -19.33 -5.95 -16.65
C LEU A 179 -20.49 -6.81 -16.11
N LEU A 180 -20.75 -6.72 -14.83
CA LEU A 180 -21.82 -7.46 -14.14
C LEU A 180 -23.14 -6.68 -14.17
N ASN A 181 -24.24 -7.42 -14.26
CA ASN A 181 -25.58 -6.87 -13.98
C ASN A 181 -25.89 -6.87 -12.47
N ALA A 182 -26.99 -6.23 -12.06
CA ALA A 182 -27.34 -6.07 -10.65
C ALA A 182 -27.43 -7.41 -9.89
N THR A 183 -28.08 -8.42 -10.45
CA THR A 183 -28.21 -9.76 -9.83
C THR A 183 -26.85 -10.44 -9.66
N GLN A 184 -25.95 -10.29 -10.63
CA GLN A 184 -24.60 -10.82 -10.55
C GLN A 184 -23.76 -10.08 -9.50
N VAL A 185 -23.93 -8.77 -9.35
CA VAL A 185 -23.29 -7.98 -8.29
C VAL A 185 -23.74 -8.45 -6.91
N GLU A 186 -25.07 -8.61 -6.68
CA GLU A 186 -25.60 -9.12 -5.43
C GLU A 186 -25.04 -10.52 -5.08
N ARG A 187 -24.97 -11.41 -6.07
CA ARG A 187 -24.37 -12.74 -5.88
C ARG A 187 -22.90 -12.65 -5.53
N LEU A 188 -22.12 -11.80 -6.21
CA LEU A 188 -20.71 -11.56 -5.93
C LEU A 188 -20.51 -11.09 -4.49
N GLU A 189 -21.33 -10.17 -4.02
CA GLU A 189 -21.28 -9.67 -2.65
C GLU A 189 -21.56 -10.77 -1.63
N GLN A 190 -22.61 -11.57 -1.83
CA GLN A 190 -22.97 -12.70 -0.95
C GLN A 190 -21.87 -13.76 -0.86
N LEU A 191 -21.18 -14.06 -1.97
CA LEU A 191 -20.06 -15.01 -2.01
C LEU A 191 -18.81 -14.47 -1.33
N HIS A 192 -18.53 -13.18 -1.49
CA HIS A 192 -17.27 -12.60 -1.02
C HIS A 192 -17.32 -12.08 0.42
N TRP A 193 -18.48 -11.63 0.90
CA TRP A 193 -18.63 -11.17 2.27
C TRP A 193 -19.72 -11.94 3.03
N HIS A 194 -19.42 -12.25 4.29
CA HIS A 194 -20.37 -12.80 5.23
C HIS A 194 -20.31 -12.00 6.54
N HIS A 195 -21.43 -11.38 6.93
CA HIS A 195 -21.49 -10.49 8.08
C HIS A 195 -20.39 -9.40 8.06
N GLY A 196 -20.17 -8.76 6.93
CA GLY A 196 -19.17 -7.69 6.75
C GLY A 196 -17.70 -8.16 6.79
N LYS A 197 -17.44 -9.47 6.78
CA LYS A 197 -16.09 -10.04 6.73
C LYS A 197 -15.86 -10.77 5.41
N MET A 198 -14.71 -10.56 4.79
CA MET A 198 -14.33 -11.32 3.60
C MET A 198 -14.28 -12.81 3.89
N THR A 199 -14.90 -13.61 3.00
CA THR A 199 -14.78 -15.06 2.97
C THR A 199 -13.49 -15.48 2.26
N THR A 200 -13.17 -16.76 2.28
CA THR A 200 -12.03 -17.30 1.52
C THR A 200 -12.42 -17.77 0.12
N THR A 201 -13.71 -17.73 -0.23
CA THR A 201 -14.26 -18.33 -1.45
C THR A 201 -13.64 -17.72 -2.72
N LEU A 202 -13.64 -16.38 -2.82
CA LEU A 202 -13.10 -15.68 -3.99
C LEU A 202 -11.72 -15.07 -3.74
N LEU A 203 -11.24 -15.13 -2.49
CA LEU A 203 -9.99 -14.47 -2.08
C LEU A 203 -8.79 -15.09 -2.80
N ALA A 204 -8.04 -14.28 -3.55
CA ALA A 204 -6.83 -14.70 -4.25
C ALA A 204 -7.02 -15.84 -5.25
N GLN A 205 -8.24 -16.02 -5.78
CA GLN A 205 -8.53 -17.08 -6.73
C GLN A 205 -8.27 -16.64 -8.18
N ASP A 206 -7.92 -17.64 -9.01
CA ASP A 206 -7.89 -17.44 -10.47
C ASP A 206 -9.29 -17.14 -10.99
N ILE A 207 -9.39 -16.42 -12.11
CA ILE A 207 -10.67 -15.95 -12.64
C ILE A 207 -11.62 -17.13 -12.96
N ASP A 208 -11.12 -18.24 -13.46
CA ASP A 208 -11.95 -19.41 -13.77
C ASP A 208 -12.66 -19.96 -12.53
N LYS A 209 -11.98 -19.98 -11.37
CA LYS A 209 -12.58 -20.35 -10.10
C LYS A 209 -13.63 -19.35 -9.64
N VAL A 210 -13.34 -18.05 -9.81
CA VAL A 210 -14.33 -17.00 -9.50
C VAL A 210 -15.58 -17.18 -10.35
N LEU A 211 -15.42 -17.45 -11.65
CA LEU A 211 -16.54 -17.68 -12.57
C LEU A 211 -17.32 -18.98 -12.25
N VAL A 212 -16.64 -20.03 -11.77
CA VAL A 212 -17.31 -21.26 -11.29
C VAL A 212 -18.20 -20.97 -10.09
N GLU A 213 -17.68 -20.27 -9.07
CA GLU A 213 -18.44 -19.92 -7.87
C GLU A 213 -19.61 -18.97 -8.16
N MET A 214 -19.47 -18.17 -9.22
CA MET A 214 -20.50 -17.27 -9.72
C MET A 214 -21.54 -17.97 -10.62
N ASP A 215 -21.37 -19.27 -10.95
CA ASP A 215 -22.12 -20.03 -11.99
C ASP A 215 -22.07 -19.36 -13.38
N MET A 216 -20.98 -18.71 -13.71
CA MET A 216 -20.83 -17.93 -14.95
C MET A 216 -19.77 -18.50 -15.91
N LEU A 217 -19.09 -19.59 -15.57
CA LEU A 217 -17.95 -20.11 -16.36
C LEU A 217 -18.30 -20.38 -17.83
N ASN A 218 -19.49 -20.91 -18.09
CA ASN A 218 -19.94 -21.25 -19.44
C ASN A 218 -20.57 -20.06 -20.20
N GLU A 219 -20.90 -18.99 -19.53
CA GLU A 219 -21.56 -17.81 -20.10
C GLU A 219 -20.57 -16.67 -20.33
N ALA A 220 -19.51 -16.60 -19.52
CA ALA A 220 -18.50 -15.56 -19.60
C ALA A 220 -17.65 -15.73 -20.86
N PRO A 221 -17.26 -14.62 -21.53
CA PRO A 221 -16.30 -14.68 -22.62
C PRO A 221 -14.99 -15.35 -22.16
N ALA A 222 -14.39 -16.17 -23.02
CA ALA A 222 -13.11 -16.84 -22.73
C ALA A 222 -11.94 -15.85 -22.48
N SER A 223 -12.08 -14.59 -22.92
CA SER A 223 -11.13 -13.51 -22.64
C SER A 223 -11.28 -12.87 -21.27
N THR A 224 -12.26 -13.28 -20.46
CA THR A 224 -12.50 -12.67 -19.14
C THR A 224 -11.29 -12.86 -18.23
N GLN A 225 -10.82 -11.75 -17.64
CA GLN A 225 -9.68 -11.73 -16.72
C GLN A 225 -10.05 -11.22 -15.33
N PHE A 226 -11.06 -10.36 -15.23
CA PHE A 226 -11.57 -9.80 -13.98
C PHE A 226 -13.02 -9.33 -14.15
N LEU A 227 -13.71 -9.15 -13.03
CA LEU A 227 -15.11 -8.69 -13.03
C LEU A 227 -15.18 -7.19 -12.70
N VAL A 228 -16.13 -6.50 -13.32
CA VAL A 228 -16.41 -5.07 -13.10
C VAL A 228 -17.83 -4.95 -12.54
N ALA A 229 -17.94 -4.50 -11.29
CA ALA A 229 -19.20 -4.35 -10.57
C ALA A 229 -19.63 -2.88 -10.51
N PRO A 230 -20.62 -2.45 -11.30
CA PRO A 230 -21.17 -1.09 -11.18
C PRO A 230 -21.71 -0.85 -9.76
N GLN A 231 -21.38 0.32 -9.19
CA GLN A 231 -21.79 0.71 -7.84
C GLN A 231 -22.24 2.17 -7.82
N SER A 232 -23.36 2.44 -7.13
CA SER A 232 -23.83 3.81 -6.86
C SER A 232 -23.54 4.24 -5.42
N GLU A 233 -23.61 3.29 -4.49
CA GLU A 233 -23.55 3.55 -3.05
C GLU A 233 -22.11 3.37 -2.51
N ILE A 234 -21.78 4.16 -1.49
CA ILE A 234 -20.50 4.14 -0.79
C ILE A 234 -20.79 4.19 0.71
N GLY A 235 -20.12 3.32 1.49
CA GLY A 235 -20.23 3.36 2.93
C GLY A 235 -20.15 1.99 3.59
N PRO A 236 -20.32 1.92 4.92
CA PRO A 236 -20.14 0.69 5.70
C PRO A 236 -21.18 -0.39 5.41
N GLU A 237 -22.37 0.00 4.94
CA GLU A 237 -23.45 -0.94 4.57
C GLU A 237 -23.23 -1.55 3.17
N HIS A 238 -22.25 -1.04 2.42
CA HIS A 238 -21.92 -1.45 1.06
C HIS A 238 -20.52 -2.06 1.01
N PRO A 239 -20.39 -3.38 1.14
CA PRO A 239 -19.09 -4.06 1.26
C PRO A 239 -18.18 -3.86 0.04
N MET A 240 -18.75 -3.57 -1.14
CA MET A 240 -18.02 -3.18 -2.34
C MET A 240 -17.23 -1.87 -2.18
N THR A 241 -17.46 -1.09 -1.13
CA THR A 241 -16.66 0.10 -0.81
C THR A 241 -15.26 -0.27 -0.33
N GLY A 242 -15.07 -1.44 0.28
CA GLY A 242 -13.82 -1.88 0.89
C GLY A 242 -12.83 -2.58 -0.03
N GLU A 243 -11.72 -3.02 0.56
CA GLU A 243 -10.70 -3.85 -0.08
C GLU A 243 -11.29 -5.22 -0.47
N LYS A 244 -10.86 -5.75 -1.60
CA LYS A 244 -11.44 -6.98 -2.18
C LYS A 244 -10.47 -8.16 -2.22
N MET A 245 -9.18 -7.92 -2.47
CA MET A 245 -8.15 -8.97 -2.61
C MET A 245 -8.59 -10.11 -3.56
N ALA A 246 -9.27 -9.76 -4.63
CA ALA A 246 -9.84 -10.68 -5.62
C ALA A 246 -9.94 -10.01 -6.99
N ARG A 247 -10.09 -10.80 -8.04
CA ARG A 247 -10.12 -10.34 -9.44
C ARG A 247 -11.46 -9.67 -9.81
N PHE A 248 -11.89 -8.70 -9.02
CA PHE A 248 -12.99 -7.80 -9.36
C PHE A 248 -12.77 -6.41 -8.76
N LEU A 249 -13.40 -5.41 -9.33
CA LEU A 249 -13.37 -4.02 -8.88
C LEU A 249 -14.79 -3.41 -8.91
N ALA A 250 -15.00 -2.40 -8.05
CA ALA A 250 -16.19 -1.56 -8.11
C ALA A 250 -15.98 -0.45 -9.15
N LEU A 251 -16.99 -0.17 -9.96
CA LEU A 251 -16.98 0.93 -10.92
C LEU A 251 -18.06 1.95 -10.55
N HIS A 252 -17.63 3.15 -10.21
CA HIS A 252 -18.52 4.27 -9.86
C HIS A 252 -18.56 5.30 -10.97
N ARG A 253 -19.72 5.91 -11.15
CA ARG A 253 -19.91 7.07 -12.02
C ARG A 253 -19.86 8.35 -11.19
N ALA A 254 -19.17 9.38 -11.66
CA ALA A 254 -19.14 10.71 -11.06
C ALA A 254 -19.60 11.76 -12.07
N SER A 255 -20.33 12.78 -11.61
CA SER A 255 -20.80 13.85 -12.51
C SER A 255 -19.65 14.65 -13.12
N ASP A 256 -18.61 14.86 -12.34
CA ASP A 256 -17.41 15.62 -12.67
C ASP A 256 -16.23 15.23 -11.77
N PHE A 257 -15.12 15.93 -11.88
CA PHE A 257 -13.93 15.67 -11.06
C PHE A 257 -14.14 15.97 -9.56
N ASP A 258 -14.97 16.96 -9.22
CA ASP A 258 -15.25 17.33 -7.81
C ASP A 258 -16.06 16.23 -7.11
N ASP A 259 -17.07 15.69 -7.80
CA ASP A 259 -17.81 14.53 -7.32
C ASP A 259 -16.91 13.27 -7.24
N ALA A 260 -16.03 13.07 -8.22
CA ALA A 260 -15.08 11.96 -8.18
C ALA A 260 -14.13 12.04 -6.98
N LEU A 261 -13.60 13.23 -6.68
CA LEU A 261 -12.76 13.46 -5.49
C LEU A 261 -13.55 13.24 -4.19
N THR A 262 -14.80 13.70 -4.13
CA THR A 262 -15.69 13.48 -2.97
C THR A 262 -15.92 11.98 -2.73
N LYS A 263 -16.24 11.23 -3.77
CA LYS A 263 -16.43 9.77 -3.71
C LYS A 263 -15.13 9.05 -3.32
N ALA A 264 -14.00 9.45 -3.88
CA ALA A 264 -12.70 8.87 -3.55
C ALA A 264 -12.36 9.07 -2.06
N ASN A 265 -12.57 10.26 -1.53
CA ASN A 265 -12.38 10.55 -0.11
C ASN A 265 -13.34 9.74 0.78
N ALA A 266 -14.59 9.55 0.37
CA ALA A 266 -15.57 8.74 1.10
C ALA A 266 -15.13 7.26 1.15
N ILE A 267 -14.70 6.68 0.02
CA ILE A 267 -14.22 5.31 -0.06
C ILE A 267 -12.96 5.14 0.81
N GLN A 268 -11.97 6.03 0.71
CA GLN A 268 -10.76 5.96 1.50
C GLN A 268 -11.01 6.19 3.00
N SER A 269 -11.99 7.00 3.37
CA SER A 269 -12.37 7.21 4.77
C SER A 269 -13.01 5.97 5.39
N PHE A 270 -13.71 5.17 4.60
CA PHE A 270 -14.23 3.87 5.03
C PHE A 270 -13.07 2.88 5.29
N GLN A 271 -12.12 2.77 4.36
CA GLN A 271 -10.94 1.93 4.47
C GLN A 271 -9.83 2.44 3.55
N GLY A 272 -8.57 2.36 3.98
CA GLY A 272 -7.41 2.63 3.14
C GLY A 272 -6.89 4.06 3.21
N SER A 273 -7.36 4.89 4.15
CA SER A 273 -6.81 6.24 4.36
C SER A 273 -5.28 6.23 4.45
N GLY A 274 -4.65 7.15 3.74
CA GLY A 274 -3.20 7.32 3.71
C GLY A 274 -2.46 6.37 2.77
N HIS A 275 -3.08 5.33 2.21
CA HIS A 275 -2.33 4.37 1.40
C HIS A 275 -1.92 4.96 0.04
N SER A 276 -2.79 5.04 -0.91
CA SER A 276 -2.53 5.60 -2.24
C SER A 276 -3.83 5.84 -3.02
N LEU A 277 -3.78 6.74 -3.99
CA LEU A 277 -4.87 7.07 -4.89
C LEU A 277 -4.36 7.15 -6.32
N GLY A 278 -5.09 6.58 -7.27
CA GLY A 278 -4.77 6.61 -8.69
C GLY A 278 -5.47 7.76 -9.42
N LEU A 279 -4.81 8.29 -10.44
CA LEU A 279 -5.37 9.28 -11.35
C LEU A 279 -4.96 8.95 -12.78
N HIS A 280 -5.92 8.81 -13.67
CA HIS A 280 -5.71 8.87 -15.11
C HIS A 280 -6.22 10.21 -15.63
N SER A 281 -5.30 11.06 -16.04
CA SER A 281 -5.56 12.46 -16.43
C SER A 281 -4.33 13.02 -17.16
N THR A 282 -4.53 14.01 -18.00
CA THR A 282 -3.46 14.88 -18.53
C THR A 282 -3.44 16.27 -17.89
N ASP A 283 -4.33 16.52 -16.93
CA ASP A 283 -4.40 17.77 -16.17
C ASP A 283 -3.60 17.67 -14.85
N ASP A 284 -2.40 18.24 -14.84
CA ASP A 284 -1.53 18.26 -13.66
C ASP A 284 -2.14 19.02 -12.47
N ALA A 285 -3.05 19.97 -12.69
CA ALA A 285 -3.71 20.68 -11.61
C ALA A 285 -4.61 19.74 -10.79
N ARG A 286 -5.21 18.73 -11.42
CA ARG A 286 -5.99 17.69 -10.73
C ARG A 286 -5.13 16.78 -9.87
N ALA A 287 -3.95 16.41 -10.34
CA ALA A 287 -3.00 15.65 -9.53
C ALA A 287 -2.58 16.47 -8.29
N HIS A 288 -2.36 17.77 -8.46
CA HIS A 288 -2.04 18.68 -7.38
C HIS A 288 -3.18 18.82 -6.36
N ARG A 289 -4.43 18.95 -6.85
CA ARG A 289 -5.61 18.99 -6.00
C ARG A 289 -5.77 17.70 -5.18
N LEU A 290 -5.57 16.52 -5.78
CA LEU A 290 -5.61 15.26 -5.05
C LEU A 290 -4.56 15.22 -3.93
N ALA A 291 -3.35 15.72 -4.17
CA ALA A 291 -2.31 15.79 -3.16
C ALA A 291 -2.67 16.71 -1.98
N MET A 292 -3.45 17.76 -2.21
CA MET A 292 -3.84 18.73 -1.19
C MET A 292 -5.15 18.38 -0.47
N GLU A 293 -6.09 17.73 -1.15
CA GLU A 293 -7.46 17.55 -0.67
C GLU A 293 -7.77 16.10 -0.26
N ALA A 294 -6.99 15.10 -0.73
CA ALA A 294 -7.19 13.71 -0.35
C ALA A 294 -6.31 13.28 0.83
N LYS A 295 -6.83 12.39 1.68
CA LYS A 295 -6.05 11.79 2.78
C LYS A 295 -5.23 10.60 2.28
N THR A 296 -4.22 10.89 1.46
CA THR A 296 -3.37 9.87 0.83
C THR A 296 -1.90 10.27 0.86
N CYS A 297 -0.99 9.32 1.03
CA CYS A 297 0.45 9.57 0.98
C CYS A 297 1.02 9.52 -0.44
N ARG A 298 0.25 9.03 -1.42
CA ARG A 298 0.71 8.85 -2.81
C ARG A 298 -0.44 9.09 -3.77
N VAL A 299 -0.20 9.93 -4.77
CA VAL A 299 -1.04 10.04 -5.96
C VAL A 299 -0.27 9.44 -7.13
N ILE A 300 -0.79 8.36 -7.70
CA ILE A 300 -0.17 7.63 -8.80
C ILE A 300 -0.83 8.07 -10.11
N VAL A 301 -0.10 8.80 -10.91
CA VAL A 301 -0.62 9.41 -12.15
C VAL A 301 -0.24 8.57 -13.36
N ASN A 302 -1.24 8.15 -14.14
CA ASN A 302 -1.09 7.46 -15.43
C ASN A 302 -0.19 6.22 -15.39
N GLN A 303 -0.24 5.43 -14.30
CA GLN A 303 0.55 4.21 -14.14
C GLN A 303 -0.33 3.03 -13.71
N ALA A 304 0.12 1.80 -13.95
CA ALA A 304 -0.47 0.61 -13.35
C ALA A 304 -0.20 0.62 -11.84
N HIS A 305 -1.25 0.82 -11.07
CA HIS A 305 -1.16 1.23 -9.66
C HIS A 305 -0.41 0.21 -8.80
N CYS A 306 -0.71 -1.09 -9.00
CA CYS A 306 -0.08 -2.19 -8.26
C CYS A 306 1.45 -2.19 -8.37
N PHE A 307 1.98 -1.85 -9.54
CA PHE A 307 3.42 -1.78 -9.76
C PHE A 307 4.01 -0.46 -9.28
N ALA A 308 3.36 0.65 -9.62
CA ALA A 308 3.89 1.99 -9.37
C ALA A 308 3.99 2.36 -7.88
N THR A 309 3.01 1.95 -7.07
CA THR A 309 2.94 2.30 -5.64
C THR A 309 4.14 1.79 -4.85
N GLY A 310 4.66 0.62 -5.20
CA GLY A 310 5.85 0.03 -4.58
C GLY A 310 7.18 0.56 -5.11
N GLY A 311 7.16 1.57 -5.97
CA GLY A 311 8.33 2.00 -6.75
C GLY A 311 8.51 1.16 -8.01
N PHE A 312 8.83 1.79 -9.12
CA PHE A 312 9.07 1.12 -10.38
C PHE A 312 10.20 1.81 -11.17
N PHE A 313 10.68 1.18 -12.23
CA PHE A 313 11.83 1.68 -13.01
C PHE A 313 11.59 3.02 -13.71
N ASN A 314 10.34 3.47 -13.81
CA ASN A 314 9.92 4.70 -14.47
C ASN A 314 9.25 5.71 -13.50
N ASN A 315 9.43 5.55 -12.19
CA ASN A 315 8.99 6.55 -11.21
C ASN A 315 10.03 6.77 -10.08
N GLY A 316 9.85 7.80 -9.28
CA GLY A 316 10.81 8.23 -8.27
C GLY A 316 10.61 7.63 -6.87
N LEU A 317 9.63 6.74 -6.67
CA LEU A 317 9.40 6.12 -5.36
C LEU A 317 10.46 5.06 -5.07
N PRO A 318 10.95 4.95 -3.82
CA PRO A 318 11.81 3.84 -3.43
C PRO A 318 11.12 2.50 -3.60
N PHE A 319 11.85 1.48 -4.09
CA PHE A 319 11.33 0.12 -4.15
C PHE A 319 10.99 -0.40 -2.77
N SER A 320 9.74 -0.79 -2.56
CA SER A 320 9.24 -1.34 -1.31
C SER A 320 7.98 -2.16 -1.51
N LEU A 321 7.78 -3.13 -0.62
CA LEU A 321 6.51 -3.85 -0.46
C LEU A 321 5.82 -3.50 0.87
N THR A 322 6.29 -2.42 1.50
CA THR A 322 5.79 -1.91 2.77
C THR A 322 5.60 -0.40 2.61
N MET A 323 4.39 0.03 2.33
CA MET A 323 4.02 1.41 2.07
C MET A 323 3.37 2.03 3.30
N GLY A 324 4.03 3.04 3.89
CA GLY A 324 3.48 3.78 5.02
C GLY A 324 2.25 4.59 4.60
N CYS A 325 1.29 4.67 5.50
CA CYS A 325 0.02 5.39 5.27
C CYS A 325 -0.07 6.68 6.09
N GLY A 326 1.03 7.13 6.68
CA GLY A 326 1.09 8.35 7.49
C GLY A 326 0.12 8.32 8.67
N SER A 327 -0.08 9.47 9.29
CA SER A 327 -1.02 9.63 10.40
C SER A 327 -2.47 9.35 9.98
N TRP A 328 -2.82 9.54 8.72
CA TRP A 328 -4.15 9.20 8.20
C TRP A 328 -4.47 7.71 8.31
N GLY A 329 -3.48 6.85 8.08
CA GLY A 329 -3.59 5.40 8.27
C GLY A 329 -3.13 4.90 9.64
N GLY A 330 -2.84 5.81 10.59
CA GLY A 330 -2.32 5.47 11.92
C GLY A 330 -0.91 4.86 11.87
N ASN A 331 -0.09 5.28 10.90
CA ASN A 331 1.27 4.77 10.72
C ASN A 331 2.33 5.80 11.12
N SER A 332 3.52 5.31 11.47
CA SER A 332 4.66 6.11 11.87
C SER A 332 5.51 6.61 10.69
N ILE A 333 5.24 6.15 9.49
CA ILE A 333 5.87 6.59 8.24
C ILE A 333 4.80 6.86 7.18
N ASP A 334 5.09 7.76 6.26
CA ASP A 334 4.23 8.20 5.15
C ASP A 334 4.83 7.90 3.76
N ASP A 335 6.04 7.35 3.73
CA ASP A 335 6.74 6.96 2.51
C ASP A 335 6.90 5.43 2.37
N ASN A 336 7.52 5.00 1.28
CA ASN A 336 7.88 3.61 1.06
C ASN A 336 9.01 3.22 2.00
N LEU A 337 8.84 2.14 2.78
CA LEU A 337 9.87 1.64 3.69
C LEU A 337 11.18 1.39 2.93
N ASN A 338 12.24 2.05 3.36
CA ASN A 338 13.56 1.96 2.74
C ASN A 338 14.66 2.01 3.80
N TRP A 339 15.91 1.93 3.38
CA TRP A 339 17.06 1.87 4.26
C TRP A 339 17.14 3.02 5.31
N ARG A 340 16.56 4.21 5.02
CA ARG A 340 16.59 5.37 5.95
C ARG A 340 15.85 5.11 7.25
N HIS A 341 14.88 4.20 7.23
CA HIS A 341 14.12 3.80 8.42
C HIS A 341 14.87 2.83 9.34
N PHE A 342 15.94 2.20 8.82
CA PHE A 342 16.74 1.20 9.51
C PHE A 342 18.00 1.75 10.17
N VAL A 343 18.19 3.07 10.19
CA VAL A 343 19.36 3.74 10.74
C VAL A 343 18.98 4.76 11.81
N ASN A 344 19.88 4.95 12.78
CA ASN A 344 19.94 6.11 13.66
C ASN A 344 20.89 7.16 13.08
N ARG A 345 20.64 8.43 13.35
CA ARG A 345 21.53 9.53 12.99
C ARG A 345 22.23 10.03 14.22
N VAL A 346 23.56 10.15 14.13
CA VAL A 346 24.40 10.83 15.11
C VAL A 346 24.90 12.12 14.51
N ASN A 347 24.55 13.23 15.10
CA ASN A 347 24.93 14.56 14.64
C ASN A 347 26.14 15.07 15.43
N VAL A 348 27.19 15.45 14.72
CA VAL A 348 28.31 16.22 15.26
C VAL A 348 28.04 17.69 14.91
N VAL A 349 27.86 18.48 15.95
CA VAL A 349 27.50 19.90 15.81
C VAL A 349 28.75 20.75 16.16
N ARG A 350 29.10 21.66 15.27
CA ARG A 350 30.22 22.59 15.46
C ARG A 350 29.69 24.02 15.44
N THR A 351 30.34 24.87 16.18
CA THR A 351 30.04 26.31 16.18
C THR A 351 30.16 26.89 14.77
N VAL A 352 29.20 27.69 14.40
CA VAL A 352 29.21 28.53 13.18
C VAL A 352 29.08 29.98 13.60
N PRO A 353 29.45 30.96 12.74
CA PRO A 353 29.19 32.35 13.02
C PRO A 353 27.74 32.60 13.37
N GLU A 354 27.53 33.34 14.45
CA GLU A 354 26.17 33.66 14.92
C GLU A 354 25.44 34.49 13.85
N ARG A 355 24.20 34.14 13.61
CA ARG A 355 23.26 34.89 12.77
C ARG A 355 22.02 35.16 13.61
N ARG A 356 22.10 36.14 14.46
CA ARG A 356 20.94 36.58 15.25
C ARG A 356 20.21 37.64 14.45
N PRO A 357 18.92 37.43 14.15
CA PRO A 357 18.14 38.49 13.51
C PRO A 357 18.01 39.67 14.47
N GLU A 358 18.03 40.87 13.94
CA GLU A 358 17.77 42.07 14.72
C GLU A 358 16.29 42.09 15.17
N LEU A 359 16.03 42.68 16.33
CA LEU A 359 14.67 42.72 16.88
C LEU A 359 13.70 43.48 15.95
N ASP A 360 14.19 44.46 15.22
CA ASP A 360 13.39 45.19 14.22
C ASP A 360 13.02 44.31 13.00
N GLU A 361 13.87 43.32 12.63
CA GLU A 361 13.53 42.34 11.61
C GLU A 361 12.41 41.39 12.08
N ILE A 362 12.34 41.08 13.38
CA ILE A 362 11.33 40.15 13.93
C ILE A 362 10.04 40.89 14.26
N PHE A 363 10.14 42.08 14.87
CA PHE A 363 9.01 42.78 15.48
C PHE A 363 8.66 44.09 14.81
N GLY A 364 9.39 44.53 13.79
CA GLY A 364 9.20 45.83 13.14
C GLY A 364 7.76 46.07 12.72
N ASP A 365 7.17 45.17 11.97
CA ASP A 365 5.78 45.28 11.52
C ASP A 365 4.77 45.34 12.69
N TYR A 366 5.07 44.67 13.79
CA TYR A 366 4.23 44.71 14.99
C TYR A 366 4.36 46.04 15.71
N TRP A 367 5.61 46.52 15.87
CA TRP A 367 5.86 47.80 16.52
C TRP A 367 5.34 49.00 15.72
N ASP A 368 5.39 48.93 14.40
CA ASP A 368 4.79 49.93 13.52
C ASP A 368 3.28 50.06 13.69
N ARG A 369 2.60 48.96 14.03
CA ARG A 369 1.14 48.92 14.22
C ARG A 369 0.72 49.24 15.64
N PHE A 370 1.50 48.81 16.64
CA PHE A 370 1.05 48.76 18.03
C PHE A 370 1.99 49.53 18.98
N GLY A 371 3.07 50.12 18.47
CA GLY A 371 4.11 50.74 19.27
C GLY A 371 5.11 49.75 19.85
N LYS A 372 6.30 50.29 20.21
CA LYS A 372 7.43 49.52 20.76
C LYS A 372 7.28 49.33 22.25
#